data_95aa35dc3cc3dbc0c0d2325e946f20f5
#
_entry.id   95aa35dc3cc3dbc0c0d2325e946f20f5
#
_cell.length_a   1.000
_cell.length_b   1.000
_cell.length_c   1.000
_cell.angle_alpha   90.00
_cell.angle_beta   90.00
_cell.angle_gamma   90.00
#
_symmetry.space_group_name_H-M   'P 1'
#
loop_
_entity.id
_entity.type
_entity.pdbx_description
1 polymer ?
#
loop_
_entity_poly.entity_id
_entity_poly.type
_entity_poly.pdbx_seq_one_letter_code
_entity_poly.pdbx_strand_id
1 'polypeptide(L)'
;MRLHKLGEVRFVAHGHGQREGLAQRGLGTLREPYLHFGFSKGLEDWFAKHVRYAAQEARMELAEAGCGWRQIVSRDAVVRRRALKRLSAQLPLRPLLRFVYLYLLRGGFLDGYPGFVYCRMLAAYEAMIVTLRQEIRQHRPAKHAKIA
;
A
#
# COMPACT_ATOMS: atom_id res chain seq x y z
N MET A 1 11.25 12.00 -0.14
CA MET A 1 11.16 13.19 -1.02
C MET A 1 11.94 12.91 -2.28
N ARG A 2 11.46 13.35 -3.42
CA ARG A 2 12.14 13.13 -4.70
C ARG A 2 12.36 14.48 -5.33
N LEU A 3 13.61 14.81 -5.58
CA LEU A 3 14.00 16.02 -6.29
C LEU A 3 14.24 15.67 -7.75
N HIS A 4 13.70 16.46 -8.66
CA HIS A 4 13.89 16.29 -10.09
C HIS A 4 13.86 17.65 -10.77
N LYS A 5 14.50 17.75 -11.91
CA LYS A 5 14.39 18.94 -12.75
C LYS A 5 13.02 18.96 -13.41
N LEU A 6 12.42 20.14 -13.44
CA LEU A 6 11.13 20.36 -14.08
C LEU A 6 11.22 19.95 -15.57
N GLY A 7 10.28 19.15 -16.04
CA GLY A 7 10.23 18.67 -17.42
C GLY A 7 11.02 17.39 -17.72
N GLU A 8 11.95 16.94 -16.85
CA GLU A 8 12.74 15.73 -17.12
C GLU A 8 12.07 14.43 -16.64
N VAL A 9 11.11 14.52 -15.72
CA VAL A 9 10.43 13.34 -15.15
C VAL A 9 8.93 13.52 -15.21
N ARG A 10 8.23 12.55 -15.78
CA ARG A 10 6.76 12.46 -15.71
C ARG A 10 6.38 11.52 -14.59
N PHE A 11 5.42 11.94 -13.77
CA PHE A 11 4.83 11.10 -12.74
C PHE A 11 3.58 10.41 -13.29
N VAL A 12 3.49 9.12 -13.04
CA VAL A 12 2.34 8.29 -13.38
C VAL A 12 1.63 7.90 -12.11
N ALA A 13 0.31 8.01 -12.08
CA ALA A 13 -0.49 7.58 -10.95
C ALA A 13 -0.29 6.07 -10.68
N HIS A 14 -0.06 5.72 -9.41
CA HIS A 14 0.10 4.33 -8.99
C HIS A 14 -0.49 4.14 -7.59
N GLY A 15 -1.65 3.48 -7.52
CA GLY A 15 -2.44 3.41 -6.30
C GLY A 15 -2.81 4.81 -5.80
N HIS A 16 -2.60 5.06 -4.51
CA HIS A 16 -2.79 6.37 -3.90
C HIS A 16 -1.59 7.32 -4.08
N GLY A 17 -0.54 6.87 -4.72
CA GLY A 17 0.69 7.64 -4.94
C GLY A 17 1.02 7.85 -6.41
N GLN A 18 2.22 8.30 -6.63
CA GLN A 18 2.78 8.51 -7.96
C GLN A 18 4.11 7.79 -8.08
N ARG A 19 4.39 7.25 -9.25
CA ARG A 19 5.71 6.74 -9.62
C ARG A 19 6.33 7.59 -10.69
N GLU A 20 7.65 7.67 -10.67
CA GLU A 20 8.39 8.23 -11.77
C GLU A 20 8.22 7.33 -13.00
N GLY A 21 7.95 7.93 -14.13
CA GLY A 21 8.17 7.32 -15.42
C GLY A 21 9.67 7.18 -15.69
N LEU A 22 10.02 6.91 -16.93
CA LEU A 22 11.44 6.79 -17.31
C LEU A 22 12.21 8.09 -17.01
N ALA A 23 13.18 7.99 -16.12
CA ALA A 23 14.15 9.07 -15.89
C ALA A 23 15.28 8.93 -16.92
N GLN A 24 15.44 9.93 -17.80
CA GLN A 24 16.41 9.88 -18.88
C GLN A 24 17.87 9.88 -18.41
N ARG A 25 18.14 10.41 -17.22
CA ARG A 25 19.51 10.61 -16.68
C ARG A 25 19.84 9.79 -15.44
N GLY A 26 19.03 8.76 -15.14
CA GLY A 26 19.24 7.89 -13.98
C GLY A 26 18.69 8.46 -12.66
N LEU A 27 18.90 7.72 -11.58
CA LEU A 27 18.42 8.03 -10.24
C LEU A 27 19.61 8.14 -9.29
N GLY A 28 19.67 9.22 -8.52
CA GLY A 28 20.60 9.40 -7.43
C GLY A 28 19.93 9.25 -6.07
N THR A 29 20.72 8.98 -5.03
CA THR A 29 20.24 8.92 -3.65
C THR A 29 20.77 10.10 -2.87
N LEU A 30 19.87 10.85 -2.22
CA LEU A 30 20.27 11.89 -1.26
C LEU A 30 20.70 11.23 0.05
N ARG A 31 21.82 11.69 0.60
CA ARG A 31 22.36 11.18 1.88
C ARG A 31 21.62 11.76 3.08
N GLU A 32 21.16 13.00 2.95
CA GLU A 32 20.49 13.70 4.05
C GLU A 32 19.00 13.33 4.11
N PRO A 33 18.50 12.92 5.30
CA PRO A 33 17.08 12.68 5.51
C PRO A 33 16.32 14.00 5.55
N TYR A 34 15.05 13.97 5.22
CA TYR A 34 14.13 15.07 5.47
C TYR A 34 13.12 14.69 6.53
N LEU A 35 12.70 15.67 7.34
CA LEU A 35 11.67 15.47 8.34
C LEU A 35 10.28 15.47 7.68
N HIS A 36 9.52 14.40 7.92
CA HIS A 36 8.16 14.27 7.42
C HIS A 36 7.17 14.25 8.58
N PHE A 37 6.45 15.35 8.76
CA PHE A 37 5.42 15.47 9.79
C PHE A 37 4.08 14.94 9.28
N GLY A 38 3.89 13.62 9.34
CA GLY A 38 2.71 12.93 8.80
C GLY A 38 1.39 13.29 9.48
N PHE A 39 1.45 13.85 10.69
CA PHE A 39 0.29 14.20 11.51
C PHE A 39 0.14 15.73 11.74
N SER A 40 0.82 16.55 10.96
CA SER A 40 0.81 18.02 11.13
C SER A 40 -0.58 18.65 11.02
N LYS A 41 -1.53 17.97 10.35
CA LYS A 41 -2.93 18.39 10.21
C LYS A 41 -3.91 17.69 11.17
N GLY A 42 -3.37 16.91 12.11
CA GLY A 42 -4.16 16.13 13.06
C GLY A 42 -4.61 14.76 12.56
N LEU A 43 -5.22 13.99 13.47
CA LEU A 43 -5.66 12.64 13.20
C LEU A 43 -6.90 12.57 12.31
N GLU A 44 -7.79 13.55 12.42
CA GLU A 44 -9.00 13.62 11.59
C GLU A 44 -8.65 13.70 10.10
N ASP A 45 -7.74 14.61 9.71
CA ASP A 45 -7.23 14.71 8.34
C ASP A 45 -6.53 13.44 7.89
N TRP A 46 -5.78 12.80 8.80
CA TRP A 46 -5.14 11.54 8.53
C TRP A 46 -6.17 10.45 8.17
N PHE A 47 -7.23 10.27 8.98
CA PHE A 47 -8.28 9.29 8.73
C PHE A 47 -9.03 9.58 7.43
N ALA A 48 -9.48 10.83 7.23
CA ALA A 48 -10.19 11.23 6.02
C ALA A 48 -9.38 10.94 4.74
N LYS A 49 -8.08 11.17 4.79
CA LYS A 49 -7.15 10.88 3.71
C LYS A 49 -6.99 9.36 3.49
N HIS A 50 -6.84 8.59 4.57
CA HIS A 50 -6.61 7.15 4.49
C HIS A 50 -7.84 6.36 4.06
N VAL A 51 -9.05 6.84 4.31
CA VAL A 51 -10.28 6.27 3.71
C VAL A 51 -10.21 6.33 2.18
N ARG A 52 -9.84 7.48 1.62
CA ARG A 52 -9.68 7.64 0.16
C ARG A 52 -8.57 6.76 -0.40
N TYR A 53 -7.44 6.68 0.30
CA TYR A 53 -6.32 5.82 -0.09
C TYR A 53 -6.69 4.34 -0.04
N ALA A 54 -7.43 3.91 0.99
CA ALA A 54 -7.90 2.53 1.11
C ALA A 54 -8.80 2.13 -0.07
N ALA A 55 -9.69 3.03 -0.52
CA ALA A 55 -10.54 2.78 -1.67
C ALA A 55 -9.72 2.63 -2.97
N GLN A 56 -8.68 3.43 -3.16
CA GLN A 56 -7.78 3.33 -4.31
C GLN A 56 -6.95 2.03 -4.28
N GLU A 57 -6.38 1.68 -3.12
CA GLU A 57 -5.64 0.42 -2.95
C GLU A 57 -6.54 -0.80 -3.18
N ALA A 58 -7.77 -0.80 -2.65
CA ALA A 58 -8.72 -1.88 -2.86
C ALA A 58 -9.03 -2.12 -4.34
N ARG A 59 -9.23 -1.04 -5.11
CA ARG A 59 -9.45 -1.13 -6.56
C ARG A 59 -8.21 -1.65 -7.29
N MET A 60 -7.03 -1.19 -6.91
CA MET A 60 -5.76 -1.60 -7.50
C MET A 60 -5.48 -3.09 -7.21
N GLU A 61 -5.68 -3.54 -5.97
CA GLU A 61 -5.52 -4.95 -5.61
C GLU A 61 -6.46 -5.88 -6.41
N LEU A 62 -7.68 -5.41 -6.71
CA LEU A 62 -8.62 -6.15 -7.55
C LEU A 62 -8.22 -6.16 -9.03
N ALA A 63 -7.63 -5.09 -9.52
CA ALA A 63 -7.14 -5.01 -10.91
C ALA A 63 -5.88 -5.87 -11.11
N GLU A 64 -5.03 -5.94 -10.09
CA GLU A 64 -3.78 -6.73 -10.10
C GLU A 64 -3.97 -8.20 -9.69
N ALA A 65 -5.20 -8.66 -9.42
CA ALA A 65 -5.50 -10.03 -9.03
C ALA A 65 -5.13 -10.99 -10.18
N GLY A 66 -4.05 -11.74 -10.03
CA GLY A 66 -3.56 -12.67 -11.07
C GLY A 66 -2.07 -12.99 -10.94
N CYS A 67 -1.55 -12.99 -9.72
CA CYS A 67 -0.15 -13.35 -9.49
C CYS A 67 0.03 -14.89 -9.45
N GLY A 68 0.77 -15.44 -10.39
CA GLY A 68 1.14 -16.85 -10.35
C GLY A 68 2.17 -17.15 -9.27
N TRP A 69 2.09 -18.34 -8.66
CA TRP A 69 3.04 -18.87 -7.66
C TRP A 69 4.51 -18.79 -8.11
N ARG A 70 4.75 -18.88 -9.40
CA ARG A 70 6.09 -18.76 -10.00
C ARG A 70 6.79 -17.44 -9.67
N GLN A 71 6.05 -16.36 -9.42
CA GLN A 71 6.63 -15.05 -9.09
C GLN A 71 7.16 -15.00 -7.66
N ILE A 72 6.69 -15.87 -6.75
CA ILE A 72 7.16 -15.97 -5.36
C ILE A 72 8.59 -16.53 -5.31
N VAL A 73 8.91 -17.43 -6.20
CA VAL A 73 10.23 -18.10 -6.28
C VAL A 73 11.18 -17.38 -7.24
N SER A 74 10.81 -16.22 -7.76
CA SER A 74 11.65 -15.45 -8.67
C SER A 74 12.98 -15.05 -8.00
N ARG A 75 14.07 -15.15 -8.77
CA ARG A 75 15.39 -14.62 -8.36
C ARG A 75 15.40 -13.10 -8.25
N ASP A 76 14.51 -12.41 -8.97
CA ASP A 76 14.35 -10.97 -8.85
C ASP A 76 13.66 -10.61 -7.54
N ALA A 77 14.40 -9.92 -6.67
CA ALA A 77 13.90 -9.48 -5.35
C ALA A 77 12.68 -8.54 -5.44
N VAL A 78 12.56 -7.74 -6.50
CA VAL A 78 11.43 -6.84 -6.71
C VAL A 78 10.18 -7.62 -7.08
N VAL A 79 10.31 -8.58 -7.99
CA VAL A 79 9.21 -9.48 -8.40
C VAL A 79 8.74 -10.30 -7.21
N ARG A 80 9.65 -10.87 -6.44
CA ARG A 80 9.34 -11.65 -5.24
C ARG A 80 8.61 -10.82 -4.18
N ARG A 81 9.08 -9.59 -3.87
CA ARG A 81 8.40 -8.69 -2.92
C ARG A 81 6.99 -8.33 -3.37
N ARG A 82 6.80 -8.08 -4.66
CA ARG A 82 5.48 -7.81 -5.22
C ARG A 82 4.55 -9.00 -5.10
N ALA A 83 5.04 -10.20 -5.39
CA ALA A 83 4.28 -11.44 -5.25
C ALA A 83 3.90 -11.70 -3.79
N LEU A 84 4.82 -11.53 -2.84
CA LEU A 84 4.55 -11.67 -1.40
C LEU A 84 3.54 -10.62 -0.91
N LYS A 85 3.64 -9.36 -1.37
CA LYS A 85 2.66 -8.32 -1.06
C LYS A 85 1.26 -8.71 -1.57
N ARG A 86 1.16 -9.25 -2.78
CA ARG A 86 -0.12 -9.71 -3.34
C ARG A 86 -0.70 -10.91 -2.59
N LEU A 87 0.14 -11.84 -2.16
CA LEU A 87 -0.29 -12.97 -1.35
C LEU A 87 -0.77 -12.51 0.03
N SER A 88 -0.02 -11.63 0.70
CA SER A 88 -0.43 -11.06 1.99
C SER A 88 -1.74 -10.29 1.91
N ALA A 89 -2.04 -9.67 0.76
CA ALA A 89 -3.31 -9.00 0.52
C ALA A 89 -4.52 -9.94 0.55
N GLN A 90 -4.31 -11.25 0.36
CA GLN A 90 -5.39 -12.25 0.36
C GLN A 90 -5.62 -12.89 1.74
N LEU A 91 -4.74 -12.65 2.70
CA LEU A 91 -4.85 -13.24 4.03
C LEU A 91 -6.05 -12.69 4.80
N PRO A 92 -6.85 -13.56 5.45
CA PRO A 92 -8.07 -13.14 6.14
C PRO A 92 -7.80 -12.26 7.37
N LEU A 93 -6.65 -12.46 8.03
CA LEU A 93 -6.26 -11.73 9.24
C LEU A 93 -5.22 -10.62 8.96
N ARG A 94 -5.21 -10.10 7.74
CA ARG A 94 -4.24 -9.08 7.29
C ARG A 94 -4.10 -7.89 8.26
N PRO A 95 -5.16 -7.28 8.81
CA PRO A 95 -5.03 -6.19 9.78
C PRO A 95 -4.29 -6.60 11.05
N LEU A 96 -4.61 -7.78 11.58
CA LEU A 96 -3.93 -8.32 12.77
C LEU A 96 -2.46 -8.63 12.49
N LEU A 97 -2.17 -9.27 11.37
CA LEU A 97 -0.79 -9.55 10.95
C LEU A 97 0.02 -8.25 10.76
N ARG A 98 -0.62 -7.20 10.24
CA ARG A 98 0.01 -5.88 10.12
C ARG A 98 0.34 -5.29 11.49
N PHE A 99 -0.58 -5.36 12.44
CA PHE A 99 -0.36 -4.92 13.81
C PHE A 99 0.79 -5.68 14.46
N VAL A 100 0.74 -7.02 14.46
CA VAL A 100 1.78 -7.88 15.04
C VAL A 100 3.15 -7.60 14.43
N TYR A 101 3.21 -7.51 13.11
CA TYR A 101 4.45 -7.19 12.40
C TYR A 101 5.04 -5.84 12.84
N LEU A 102 4.24 -4.78 12.89
CA LEU A 102 4.72 -3.45 13.23
C LEU A 102 5.04 -3.34 14.72
N TYR A 103 4.16 -3.85 15.57
CA TYR A 103 4.29 -3.70 17.02
C TYR A 103 5.40 -4.57 17.59
N LEU A 104 5.47 -5.86 17.21
CA LEU A 104 6.47 -6.78 17.72
C LEU A 104 7.74 -6.82 16.85
N LEU A 105 7.64 -7.13 15.56
CA LEU A 105 8.81 -7.38 14.71
C LEU A 105 9.53 -6.10 14.30
N ARG A 106 8.83 -4.97 14.21
CA ARG A 106 9.42 -3.66 13.91
C ARG A 106 9.71 -2.83 15.15
N GLY A 107 9.44 -3.38 16.34
CA GLY A 107 9.75 -2.73 17.60
C GLY A 107 8.85 -1.56 17.97
N GLY A 108 7.64 -1.49 17.41
CA GLY A 108 6.70 -0.39 17.73
C GLY A 108 6.35 -0.28 19.21
N PHE A 109 6.51 -1.36 19.99
CA PHE A 109 6.34 -1.35 21.45
C PHE A 109 7.42 -0.51 22.17
N LEU A 110 8.60 -0.33 21.56
CA LEU A 110 9.68 0.48 22.12
C LEU A 110 9.35 1.97 22.15
N ASP A 111 8.46 2.41 21.26
CA ASP A 111 7.96 3.80 21.21
C ASP A 111 6.83 4.06 22.22
N GLY A 112 6.52 3.07 23.10
CA GLY A 112 5.50 3.18 24.13
C GLY A 112 4.09 3.38 23.56
N TYR A 113 3.27 4.23 24.24
CA TYR A 113 1.89 4.46 23.85
C TYR A 113 1.72 5.07 22.43
N PRO A 114 2.53 6.06 22.01
CA PRO A 114 2.48 6.56 20.62
C PRO A 114 2.71 5.47 19.57
N GLY A 115 3.67 4.58 19.80
CA GLY A 115 3.95 3.44 18.92
C GLY A 115 2.77 2.48 18.83
N PHE A 116 2.12 2.18 19.98
CA PHE A 116 0.91 1.35 20.00
C PHE A 116 -0.23 1.98 19.19
N VAL A 117 -0.50 3.27 19.40
CA VAL A 117 -1.54 4.01 18.65
C VAL A 117 -1.24 3.98 17.15
N TYR A 118 0.00 4.26 16.76
CA TYR A 118 0.41 4.24 15.36
C TYR A 118 0.22 2.86 14.70
N CYS A 119 0.63 1.79 15.37
CA CYS A 119 0.44 0.43 14.87
C CYS A 119 -1.04 0.07 14.70
N ARG A 120 -1.90 0.50 15.64
CA ARG A 120 -3.36 0.34 15.53
C ARG A 120 -3.95 1.10 14.36
N MET A 121 -3.52 2.34 14.13
CA MET A 121 -3.97 3.16 13.01
C MET A 121 -3.64 2.50 11.66
N LEU A 122 -2.44 1.95 11.52
CA LEU A 122 -2.04 1.23 10.30
C LEU A 122 -2.80 -0.09 10.14
N ALA A 123 -3.11 -0.80 11.22
CA ALA A 123 -3.96 -1.98 11.18
C ALA A 123 -5.41 -1.62 10.78
N ALA A 124 -5.95 -0.51 11.28
CA ALA A 124 -7.26 0.00 10.87
C ALA A 124 -7.29 0.37 9.38
N TYR A 125 -6.22 0.98 8.86
CA TYR A 125 -6.08 1.23 7.43
C TYR A 125 -6.13 -0.05 6.59
N GLU A 126 -5.44 -1.12 7.01
CA GLU A 126 -5.53 -2.42 6.36
C GLU A 126 -6.94 -3.03 6.42
N ALA A 127 -7.66 -2.84 7.56
CA ALA A 127 -9.05 -3.27 7.68
C ALA A 127 -9.97 -2.54 6.69
N MET A 128 -9.80 -1.22 6.51
CA MET A 128 -10.54 -0.46 5.51
C MET A 128 -10.32 -1.00 4.09
N ILE A 129 -9.07 -1.31 3.72
CA ILE A 129 -8.75 -1.88 2.39
C ILE A 129 -9.48 -3.22 2.19
N VAL A 130 -9.42 -4.11 3.19
CA VAL A 130 -10.07 -5.43 3.12
C VAL A 130 -11.58 -5.29 2.95
N THR A 131 -12.21 -4.43 3.76
CA THR A 131 -13.66 -4.20 3.73
C THR A 131 -14.12 -3.62 2.40
N LEU A 132 -13.47 -2.54 1.93
CA LEU A 132 -13.78 -1.91 0.66
C LEU A 132 -13.56 -2.84 -0.53
N ARG A 133 -12.55 -3.70 -0.46
CA ARG A 133 -12.32 -4.72 -1.49
C ARG A 133 -13.46 -5.75 -1.54
N GLN A 134 -13.99 -6.17 -0.38
CA GLN A 134 -15.13 -7.08 -0.31
C GLN A 134 -16.38 -6.42 -0.87
N GLU A 135 -16.67 -5.19 -0.50
CA GLU A 135 -17.79 -4.39 -1.02
C GLU A 135 -17.74 -4.30 -2.55
N ILE A 136 -16.60 -3.89 -3.12
CA ILE A 136 -16.42 -3.79 -4.57
C ILE A 136 -16.62 -5.14 -5.26
N ARG A 137 -16.20 -6.26 -4.65
CA ARG A 137 -16.43 -7.61 -5.19
C ARG A 137 -17.91 -7.97 -5.23
N GLN A 138 -18.65 -7.64 -4.17
CA GLN A 138 -20.09 -7.94 -4.07
C GLN A 138 -20.92 -7.10 -5.05
N HIS A 139 -20.55 -5.83 -5.24
CA HIS A 139 -21.25 -4.92 -6.16
C HIS A 139 -20.77 -5.02 -7.61
N ARG A 140 -19.80 -5.86 -7.91
CA ARG A 140 -19.37 -6.11 -9.29
C ARG A 140 -20.46 -6.95 -9.96
N PRO A 141 -21.23 -6.39 -10.94
CA PRO A 141 -22.24 -7.18 -11.63
C PRO A 141 -21.55 -8.40 -12.24
N ALA A 142 -22.16 -9.57 -12.10
CA ALA A 142 -21.71 -10.81 -12.71
C ALA A 142 -21.62 -10.57 -14.22
N LYS A 143 -20.43 -10.25 -14.71
CA LYS A 143 -20.16 -10.18 -16.14
C LYS A 143 -20.20 -11.60 -16.66
N HIS A 144 -21.26 -11.84 -17.45
CA HIS A 144 -21.47 -13.03 -18.26
C HIS A 144 -21.79 -14.34 -17.51
N ALA A 145 -23.04 -14.48 -17.06
CA ALA A 145 -23.70 -15.73 -17.30
C ALA A 145 -23.72 -15.90 -18.83
N LYS A 146 -22.95 -16.87 -19.34
CA LYS A 146 -22.95 -17.27 -20.75
C LYS A 146 -24.39 -17.55 -21.14
N ILE A 147 -24.88 -16.80 -22.13
CA ILE A 147 -26.05 -17.20 -22.90
C ILE A 147 -25.54 -18.44 -23.67
N ALA A 148 -26.08 -19.59 -23.26
CA ALA A 148 -26.00 -20.82 -24.04
C ALA A 148 -26.99 -20.70 -25.21
#